data_cb32ab0ce4b8ce30fd07b75002613048
#
_entry.id   cb32ab0ce4b8ce30fd07b75002613048
#
_cell.length_a   1.000
_cell.length_b   1.000
_cell.length_c   1.000
_cell.angle_alpha   90.00
_cell.angle_beta   90.00
_cell.angle_gamma   90.00
#
_symmetry.space_group_name_H-M   'P 1'
#
loop_
_entity.id
_entity.type
_entity.pdbx_description
1 polymer ?
#
loop_
_entity_poly.entity_id
_entity_poly.type
_entity_poly.pdbx_seq_one_letter_code
_entity_poly.pdbx_strand_id
1 'polypeptide(L)'
;MKSCALLLGVCVLLAGGCHQHPLTDYRPLDQAGMWSSGLEQLKKLDTSDSEVAQLVKAKQARLSDDTCVALVAAAHERKHPFVSGDATANLAGAGYSEAEILEIGRADQLDSISGDAVTLRLIGLSDNFVQIVLRRHLQGLRTLSSPEIARLKNTGLTEKQILERINSGMTDAQADHEIAVREATRNNSGTGFSRVRGRKPR
;
A
#
# COMPACT_ATOMS: atom_id res chain seq x y z
N MET A 1 49.73 -56.88 -33.16
CA MET A 1 49.53 -56.69 -31.73
C MET A 1 48.28 -55.85 -31.55
N LYS A 2 47.20 -56.40 -30.93
CA LYS A 2 45.82 -55.86 -30.90
C LYS A 2 45.67 -55.07 -29.62
N SER A 3 45.36 -53.76 -29.71
CA SER A 3 44.96 -52.91 -28.57
C SER A 3 43.45 -52.86 -28.45
N CYS A 4 42.92 -53.43 -27.38
CA CYS A 4 41.54 -53.31 -26.94
C CYS A 4 41.36 -51.95 -26.29
N ALA A 5 40.50 -51.11 -26.85
CA ALA A 5 40.00 -49.91 -26.20
C ALA A 5 38.74 -50.24 -25.38
N LEU A 6 38.85 -50.10 -24.05
CA LEU A 6 37.74 -50.26 -23.10
C LEU A 6 36.90 -48.97 -23.12
N LEU A 7 35.69 -49.05 -23.60
CA LEU A 7 34.67 -48.00 -23.51
C LEU A 7 33.98 -48.12 -22.11
N LEU A 8 34.34 -47.26 -21.17
CA LEU A 8 33.64 -47.07 -19.93
C LEU A 8 32.44 -46.16 -20.16
N GLY A 9 31.26 -46.76 -20.26
CA GLY A 9 29.99 -46.05 -20.30
C GLY A 9 29.68 -45.48 -18.92
N VAL A 10 29.75 -44.17 -18.77
CA VAL A 10 29.23 -43.44 -17.58
C VAL A 10 27.74 -43.30 -17.74
N CYS A 11 26.95 -44.17 -17.12
CA CYS A 11 25.53 -43.96 -16.87
C CYS A 11 25.35 -42.87 -15.81
N VAL A 12 25.17 -41.62 -16.24
CA VAL A 12 24.67 -40.57 -15.37
C VAL A 12 23.16 -40.85 -15.16
N LEU A 13 22.83 -41.49 -14.06
CA LEU A 13 21.48 -41.56 -13.54
C LEU A 13 21.07 -40.14 -13.13
N LEU A 14 20.34 -39.46 -14.03
CA LEU A 14 19.55 -38.29 -13.70
C LEU A 14 18.42 -38.77 -12.79
N ALA A 15 18.69 -38.86 -11.48
CA ALA A 15 17.66 -38.90 -10.46
C ALA A 15 16.99 -37.51 -10.45
N GLY A 16 16.10 -37.24 -11.41
CA GLY A 16 15.14 -36.18 -11.32
C GLY A 16 14.23 -36.47 -10.16
N GLY A 17 14.62 -36.02 -8.95
CA GLY A 17 13.73 -35.98 -7.81
C GLY A 17 12.54 -35.10 -8.18
N CYS A 18 11.41 -35.71 -8.49
CA CYS A 18 10.13 -35.04 -8.46
C CYS A 18 9.95 -34.55 -7.02
N HIS A 19 10.39 -33.33 -6.71
CA HIS A 19 9.88 -32.63 -5.56
C HIS A 19 8.38 -32.44 -5.82
N GLN A 20 7.57 -33.38 -5.33
CA GLN A 20 6.15 -33.15 -5.17
C GLN A 20 6.03 -32.00 -4.16
N HIS A 21 5.87 -30.76 -4.65
CA HIS A 21 5.42 -29.68 -3.81
C HIS A 21 4.12 -30.15 -3.14
N PRO A 22 3.98 -30.04 -1.80
CA PRO A 22 2.72 -30.35 -1.15
C PRO A 22 1.63 -29.54 -1.87
N LEU A 23 0.52 -30.20 -2.20
CA LEU A 23 -0.61 -29.55 -2.87
C LEU A 23 -1.10 -28.41 -1.99
N THR A 24 -1.12 -27.20 -2.52
CA THR A 24 -1.63 -26.00 -1.83
C THR A 24 -3.06 -26.22 -1.38
N ASP A 25 -3.36 -25.87 -0.13
CA ASP A 25 -4.70 -25.97 0.44
C ASP A 25 -5.53 -24.71 0.15
N TYR A 26 -6.45 -24.81 -0.79
CA TYR A 26 -7.35 -23.71 -1.18
C TYR A 26 -8.65 -23.65 -0.37
N ARG A 27 -8.91 -24.58 0.57
CA ARG A 27 -10.14 -24.59 1.39
C ARG A 27 -10.35 -23.28 2.16
N PRO A 28 -9.32 -22.58 2.71
CA PRO A 28 -9.55 -21.30 3.38
C PRO A 28 -10.11 -20.22 2.46
N LEU A 29 -9.75 -20.20 1.17
CA LEU A 29 -10.32 -19.25 0.19
C LEU A 29 -11.74 -19.58 -0.21
N ASP A 30 -12.07 -20.88 -0.37
CA ASP A 30 -13.43 -21.33 -0.59
C ASP A 30 -14.35 -20.93 0.59
N GLN A 31 -13.89 -21.14 1.82
CA GLN A 31 -14.57 -20.69 3.05
C GLN A 31 -14.69 -19.17 3.16
N ALA A 32 -13.74 -18.42 2.61
CA ALA A 32 -13.79 -16.95 2.52
C ALA A 32 -14.70 -16.46 1.36
N GLY A 33 -15.36 -17.36 0.64
CA GLY A 33 -16.32 -17.06 -0.42
C GLY A 33 -15.69 -16.80 -1.79
N MET A 34 -14.52 -17.35 -2.07
CA MET A 34 -13.96 -17.34 -3.42
C MET A 34 -14.64 -18.39 -4.28
N TRP A 35 -15.06 -18.01 -5.48
CA TRP A 35 -15.73 -18.91 -6.41
C TRP A 35 -14.75 -19.88 -7.05
N SER A 36 -15.25 -21.01 -7.52
CA SER A 36 -14.44 -22.05 -8.16
C SER A 36 -13.62 -21.55 -9.35
N SER A 37 -14.14 -20.57 -10.10
CA SER A 37 -13.39 -19.94 -11.20
C SER A 37 -12.13 -19.17 -10.74
N GLY A 38 -12.21 -18.46 -9.61
CA GLY A 38 -11.06 -17.79 -9.01
C GLY A 38 -10.02 -18.79 -8.48
N LEU A 39 -10.49 -19.84 -7.79
CA LEU A 39 -9.63 -20.92 -7.30
C LEU A 39 -8.88 -21.63 -8.44
N GLU A 40 -9.53 -21.90 -9.57
CA GLU A 40 -8.89 -22.51 -10.75
C GLU A 40 -7.82 -21.56 -11.37
N GLN A 41 -8.04 -20.25 -11.36
CA GLN A 41 -7.04 -19.31 -11.82
C GLN A 41 -5.83 -19.27 -10.89
N LEU A 42 -6.03 -19.27 -9.57
CA LEU A 42 -4.94 -19.30 -8.58
C LEU A 42 -4.12 -20.61 -8.67
N LYS A 43 -4.78 -21.76 -8.91
CA LYS A 43 -4.08 -23.01 -9.18
C LYS A 43 -3.19 -22.94 -10.42
N LYS A 44 -3.66 -22.28 -11.49
CA LYS A 44 -2.84 -22.05 -12.70
C LYS A 44 -1.65 -21.14 -12.47
N LEU A 45 -1.75 -20.23 -11.50
CA LEU A 45 -0.66 -19.36 -11.08
C LEU A 45 0.31 -20.06 -10.13
N ASP A 46 0.07 -21.31 -9.75
CA ASP A 46 0.87 -22.05 -8.78
C ASP A 46 1.01 -21.32 -7.43
N THR A 47 -0.11 -20.79 -6.94
CA THR A 47 -0.19 -20.00 -5.70
C THR A 47 0.15 -20.87 -4.50
N SER A 48 1.02 -20.39 -3.62
CA SER A 48 1.47 -21.08 -2.42
C SER A 48 0.49 -20.95 -1.24
N ASP A 49 0.62 -21.80 -0.20
CA ASP A 49 -0.17 -21.70 1.03
C ASP A 49 0.00 -20.36 1.74
N SER A 50 1.19 -19.77 1.70
CA SER A 50 1.43 -18.43 2.27
C SER A 50 0.65 -17.33 1.54
N GLU A 51 0.55 -17.42 0.22
CA GLU A 51 -0.25 -16.48 -0.57
C GLU A 51 -1.75 -16.69 -0.35
N VAL A 52 -2.19 -17.94 -0.24
CA VAL A 52 -3.58 -18.27 0.15
C VAL A 52 -3.95 -17.59 1.46
N ALA A 53 -3.07 -17.65 2.48
CA ALA A 53 -3.31 -16.97 3.75
C ALA A 53 -3.43 -15.44 3.62
N GLN A 54 -2.65 -14.82 2.73
CA GLN A 54 -2.76 -13.37 2.45
C GLN A 54 -4.05 -13.04 1.68
N LEU A 55 -4.41 -13.87 0.72
CA LEU A 55 -5.64 -13.69 -0.06
C LEU A 55 -6.91 -13.86 0.78
N VAL A 56 -6.90 -14.71 1.81
CA VAL A 56 -8.01 -14.81 2.76
C VAL A 56 -8.29 -13.46 3.42
N LYS A 57 -7.27 -12.69 3.80
CA LYS A 57 -7.43 -11.35 4.37
C LYS A 57 -8.08 -10.39 3.37
N ALA A 58 -7.64 -10.43 2.11
CA ALA A 58 -8.22 -9.63 1.03
C ALA A 58 -9.70 -10.00 0.80
N LYS A 59 -10.04 -11.29 0.80
CA LYS A 59 -11.42 -11.76 0.68
C LYS A 59 -12.30 -11.35 1.87
N GLN A 60 -11.76 -11.40 3.09
CA GLN A 60 -12.46 -10.92 4.30
C GLN A 60 -12.75 -9.41 4.21
N ALA A 61 -11.89 -8.63 3.55
CA ALA A 61 -12.13 -7.23 3.22
C ALA A 61 -13.06 -7.03 1.99
N ARG A 62 -13.67 -8.10 1.47
CA ARG A 62 -14.66 -8.13 0.40
C ARG A 62 -14.14 -7.79 -0.99
N LEU A 63 -12.85 -7.98 -1.24
CA LEU A 63 -12.34 -7.83 -2.62
C LEU A 63 -12.93 -8.93 -3.51
N SER A 64 -13.13 -8.59 -4.78
CA SER A 64 -13.57 -9.54 -5.80
C SER A 64 -12.51 -10.60 -6.06
N ASP A 65 -12.94 -11.75 -6.59
CA ASP A 65 -12.03 -12.83 -6.99
C ASP A 65 -11.06 -12.36 -8.07
N ASP A 66 -11.55 -11.60 -9.04
CA ASP A 66 -10.74 -11.08 -10.14
C ASP A 66 -9.61 -10.17 -9.63
N THR A 67 -9.90 -9.31 -8.64
CA THR A 67 -8.88 -8.46 -8.01
C THR A 67 -7.86 -9.29 -7.24
N CYS A 68 -8.29 -10.29 -6.48
CA CYS A 68 -7.41 -11.19 -5.76
C CYS A 68 -6.46 -11.94 -6.71
N VAL A 69 -6.99 -12.50 -7.80
CA VAL A 69 -6.20 -13.18 -8.84
C VAL A 69 -5.22 -12.21 -9.51
N ALA A 70 -5.68 -11.01 -9.85
CA ALA A 70 -4.85 -10.00 -10.52
C ALA A 70 -3.70 -9.51 -9.62
N LEU A 71 -3.89 -9.43 -8.30
CA LEU A 71 -2.81 -9.08 -7.36
C LEU A 71 -1.73 -10.16 -7.29
N VAL A 72 -2.11 -11.44 -7.26
CA VAL A 72 -1.15 -12.55 -7.32
C VAL A 72 -0.42 -12.55 -8.65
N ALA A 73 -1.14 -12.44 -9.76
CA ALA A 73 -0.52 -12.39 -11.09
C ALA A 73 0.50 -11.25 -11.19
N ALA A 74 0.16 -10.05 -10.69
CA ALA A 74 1.07 -8.91 -10.68
C ALA A 74 2.32 -9.14 -9.81
N ALA A 75 2.24 -9.86 -8.70
CA ALA A 75 3.38 -10.25 -7.89
C ALA A 75 4.26 -11.28 -8.62
N HIS A 76 3.64 -12.31 -9.21
CA HIS A 76 4.36 -13.35 -9.94
C HIS A 76 5.07 -12.83 -11.20
N GLU A 77 4.49 -11.85 -11.92
CA GLU A 77 5.18 -11.16 -13.02
C GLU A 77 6.52 -10.55 -12.57
N ARG A 78 6.62 -10.13 -11.31
CA ARG A 78 7.85 -9.61 -10.69
C ARG A 78 8.70 -10.68 -10.00
N LYS A 79 8.32 -11.96 -10.13
CA LYS A 79 9.03 -13.11 -9.58
C LYS A 79 9.11 -13.14 -8.05
N HIS A 80 8.10 -12.62 -7.37
CA HIS A 80 7.96 -12.76 -5.93
C HIS A 80 6.53 -13.18 -5.54
N PRO A 81 6.33 -13.79 -4.35
CA PRO A 81 5.01 -14.18 -3.89
C PRO A 81 4.18 -12.95 -3.47
N PHE A 82 2.85 -13.07 -3.51
CA PHE A 82 1.97 -12.07 -2.96
C PHE A 82 1.95 -12.16 -1.42
N VAL A 83 2.42 -11.10 -0.75
CA VAL A 83 2.56 -11.04 0.72
C VAL A 83 1.73 -9.92 1.37
N SER A 84 1.12 -9.05 0.59
CA SER A 84 0.54 -7.77 1.04
C SER A 84 -0.95 -7.86 1.39
N GLY A 85 -1.42 -8.98 1.94
CA GLY A 85 -2.84 -9.18 2.28
C GLY A 85 -3.36 -8.19 3.32
N ASP A 86 -2.57 -7.86 4.35
CA ASP A 86 -2.96 -6.88 5.38
C ASP A 86 -3.05 -5.46 4.80
N ALA A 87 -2.06 -5.06 4.00
CA ALA A 87 -2.06 -3.77 3.33
C ALA A 87 -3.28 -3.60 2.41
N THR A 88 -3.58 -4.66 1.64
CA THR A 88 -4.75 -4.73 0.77
C THR A 88 -6.06 -4.60 1.56
N ALA A 89 -6.20 -5.32 2.66
CA ALA A 89 -7.38 -5.26 3.52
C ALA A 89 -7.55 -3.87 4.18
N ASN A 90 -6.46 -3.26 4.62
CA ASN A 90 -6.47 -1.92 5.21
C ASN A 90 -6.91 -0.85 4.20
N LEU A 91 -6.41 -0.91 2.96
CA LEU A 91 -6.84 -0.01 1.88
C LEU A 91 -8.33 -0.18 1.57
N ALA A 92 -8.81 -1.41 1.44
CA ALA A 92 -10.24 -1.68 1.22
C ALA A 92 -11.09 -1.16 2.39
N GLY A 93 -10.67 -1.38 3.63
CA GLY A 93 -11.32 -0.87 4.84
C GLY A 93 -11.35 0.66 4.91
N ALA A 94 -10.36 1.34 4.34
CA ALA A 94 -10.32 2.80 4.23
C ALA A 94 -11.12 3.33 3.04
N GLY A 95 -11.80 2.47 2.27
CA GLY A 95 -12.68 2.86 1.16
C GLY A 95 -11.97 3.09 -0.17
N TYR A 96 -10.76 2.56 -0.35
CA TYR A 96 -10.14 2.51 -1.68
C TYR A 96 -10.87 1.53 -2.58
N SER A 97 -11.08 1.90 -3.83
CA SER A 97 -11.66 1.02 -4.83
C SER A 97 -10.69 -0.10 -5.21
N GLU A 98 -11.21 -1.21 -5.70
CA GLU A 98 -10.40 -2.33 -6.18
C GLU A 98 -9.43 -1.92 -7.31
N ALA A 99 -9.86 -0.99 -8.16
CA ALA A 99 -9.01 -0.45 -9.23
C ALA A 99 -7.79 0.30 -8.68
N GLU A 100 -7.97 1.13 -7.62
CA GLU A 100 -6.90 1.83 -6.93
C GLU A 100 -5.94 0.85 -6.24
N ILE A 101 -6.49 -0.13 -5.53
CA ILE A 101 -5.70 -1.17 -4.86
C ILE A 101 -4.87 -1.95 -5.87
N LEU A 102 -5.45 -2.29 -7.02
CA LEU A 102 -4.75 -3.01 -8.09
C LEU A 102 -3.67 -2.14 -8.75
N GLU A 103 -3.90 -0.83 -8.93
CA GLU A 103 -2.89 0.11 -9.42
C GLU A 103 -1.67 0.13 -8.49
N ILE A 104 -1.90 0.25 -7.17
CA ILE A 104 -0.86 0.19 -6.14
C ILE A 104 -0.15 -1.17 -6.15
N GLY A 105 -0.90 -2.26 -6.25
CA GLY A 105 -0.38 -3.63 -6.32
C GLY A 105 0.50 -3.85 -7.54
N ARG A 106 0.09 -3.34 -8.71
CA ARG A 106 0.90 -3.39 -9.92
C ARG A 106 2.18 -2.56 -9.85
N ALA A 107 2.21 -1.53 -9.04
CA ALA A 107 3.41 -0.74 -8.75
C ALA A 107 4.31 -1.37 -7.68
N ASP A 108 3.90 -2.50 -7.07
CA ASP A 108 4.60 -3.17 -5.96
C ASP A 108 4.78 -2.29 -4.72
N GLN A 109 3.77 -1.47 -4.42
CA GLN A 109 3.86 -0.47 -3.36
C GLN A 109 2.77 -0.64 -2.27
N LEU A 110 2.07 -1.78 -2.24
CA LEU A 110 0.99 -2.01 -1.27
C LEU A 110 1.47 -1.80 0.18
N ASP A 111 2.56 -2.45 0.57
CA ASP A 111 3.06 -2.38 1.94
C ASP A 111 3.71 -1.02 2.24
N SER A 112 4.36 -0.40 1.26
CA SER A 112 5.08 0.86 1.47
C SER A 112 4.16 2.08 1.62
N ILE A 113 3.00 2.10 0.94
CA ILE A 113 2.14 3.28 0.92
C ILE A 113 0.78 3.10 1.60
N SER A 114 0.39 1.88 1.97
CA SER A 114 -0.92 1.63 2.57
C SER A 114 -1.17 2.43 3.85
N GLY A 115 -0.16 2.55 4.71
CA GLY A 115 -0.27 3.32 5.95
C GLY A 115 -0.54 4.80 5.70
N ASP A 116 0.21 5.43 4.80
CA ASP A 116 0.03 6.82 4.40
C ASP A 116 -1.31 7.02 3.69
N ALA A 117 -1.65 6.16 2.75
CA ALA A 117 -2.91 6.21 2.03
C ALA A 117 -4.13 6.13 2.98
N VAL A 118 -4.12 5.18 3.91
CA VAL A 118 -5.18 5.05 4.93
C VAL A 118 -5.26 6.32 5.79
N THR A 119 -4.11 6.85 6.24
CA THR A 119 -4.06 8.07 7.05
C THR A 119 -4.68 9.26 6.32
N LEU A 120 -4.33 9.48 5.03
CA LEU A 120 -4.89 10.56 4.22
C LEU A 120 -6.41 10.49 4.11
N ARG A 121 -7.00 9.31 4.00
CA ARG A 121 -8.45 9.10 4.01
C ARG A 121 -9.07 9.43 5.37
N LEU A 122 -8.45 8.95 6.46
CA LEU A 122 -8.97 9.12 7.82
C LEU A 122 -8.98 10.57 8.29
N ILE A 123 -8.06 11.41 7.84
CA ILE A 123 -8.04 12.85 8.16
C ILE A 123 -9.05 13.67 7.37
N GLY A 124 -9.88 13.02 6.56
CA GLY A 124 -11.00 13.65 5.85
C GLY A 124 -10.56 14.60 4.74
N LEU A 125 -9.53 14.24 3.98
CA LEU A 125 -9.17 14.89 2.72
C LEU A 125 -10.10 14.41 1.60
N SER A 126 -10.31 15.26 0.60
CA SER A 126 -11.11 14.88 -0.55
C SER A 126 -10.45 13.75 -1.35
N ASP A 127 -11.29 12.92 -2.00
CA ASP A 127 -10.80 11.83 -2.85
C ASP A 127 -9.85 12.34 -3.93
N ASN A 128 -10.16 13.47 -4.54
CA ASN A 128 -9.30 14.08 -5.56
C ASN A 128 -7.91 14.44 -5.00
N PHE A 129 -7.85 15.00 -3.79
CA PHE A 129 -6.56 15.31 -3.15
C PHE A 129 -5.75 14.04 -2.89
N VAL A 130 -6.39 13.03 -2.29
CA VAL A 130 -5.76 11.74 -1.98
C VAL A 130 -5.23 11.09 -3.25
N GLN A 131 -6.01 11.06 -4.33
CA GLN A 131 -5.60 10.53 -5.63
C GLN A 131 -4.37 11.25 -6.21
N ILE A 132 -4.33 12.58 -6.12
CA ILE A 132 -3.17 13.35 -6.61
C ILE A 132 -1.91 12.98 -5.83
N VAL A 133 -1.99 12.95 -4.50
CA VAL A 133 -0.84 12.59 -3.64
C VAL A 133 -0.39 11.16 -3.91
N LEU A 134 -1.33 10.22 -4.00
CA LEU A 134 -1.05 8.82 -4.28
C LEU A 134 -0.35 8.63 -5.62
N ARG A 135 -0.88 9.20 -6.70
CA ARG A 135 -0.26 9.12 -8.03
C ARG A 135 1.15 9.69 -8.08
N ARG A 136 1.38 10.80 -7.38
CA ARG A 136 2.74 11.37 -7.26
C ARG A 136 3.68 10.37 -6.57
N HIS A 137 3.21 9.73 -5.50
CA HIS A 137 3.98 8.72 -4.80
C HIS A 137 4.33 7.53 -5.72
N LEU A 138 3.33 6.98 -6.43
CA LEU A 138 3.50 5.89 -7.40
C LEU A 138 4.48 6.24 -8.54
N GLN A 139 4.56 7.52 -8.90
CA GLN A 139 5.50 8.04 -9.89
C GLN A 139 6.91 8.33 -9.33
N GLY A 140 7.15 8.05 -8.04
CA GLY A 140 8.40 8.38 -7.37
C GLY A 140 8.66 9.89 -7.21
N LEU A 141 7.61 10.72 -7.37
CA LEU A 141 7.70 12.16 -7.17
C LEU A 141 7.62 12.47 -5.67
N ARG A 142 8.37 13.48 -5.25
CA ARG A 142 8.36 13.91 -3.86
C ARG A 142 6.96 14.36 -3.43
N THR A 143 6.53 13.88 -2.27
CA THR A 143 5.34 14.32 -1.56
C THR A 143 5.72 14.66 -0.12
N LEU A 144 4.82 15.32 0.62
CA LEU A 144 4.89 15.39 2.07
C LEU A 144 4.38 14.07 2.65
N SER A 145 4.90 13.70 3.81
CA SER A 145 4.37 12.57 4.58
C SER A 145 2.93 12.84 5.03
N SER A 146 2.14 11.79 5.22
CA SER A 146 0.75 11.93 5.64
C SER A 146 0.59 12.64 7.00
N PRO A 147 1.46 12.45 8.01
CA PRO A 147 1.41 13.25 9.23
C PRO A 147 1.59 14.76 8.99
N GLU A 148 2.53 15.16 8.12
CA GLU A 148 2.76 16.58 7.84
C GLU A 148 1.60 17.20 7.06
N ILE A 149 1.01 16.49 6.13
CA ILE A 149 -0.23 16.90 5.45
C ILE A 149 -1.36 17.11 6.46
N ALA A 150 -1.53 16.19 7.41
CA ALA A 150 -2.53 16.30 8.48
C ALA A 150 -2.29 17.55 9.35
N ARG A 151 -1.05 17.79 9.76
CA ARG A 151 -0.68 18.95 10.58
C ARG A 151 -0.91 20.27 9.83
N LEU A 152 -0.51 20.37 8.55
CA LEU A 152 -0.77 21.52 7.70
C LEU A 152 -2.28 21.80 7.58
N LYS A 153 -3.10 20.77 7.38
CA LYS A 153 -4.56 20.89 7.36
C LYS A 153 -5.07 21.44 8.70
N ASN A 154 -4.57 20.95 9.82
CA ASN A 154 -4.97 21.39 11.16
C ASN A 154 -4.58 22.85 11.46
N THR A 155 -3.56 23.39 10.80
CA THR A 155 -3.23 24.84 10.87
C THR A 155 -4.17 25.71 10.05
N GLY A 156 -5.16 25.14 9.36
CA GLY A 156 -6.17 25.84 8.58
C GLY A 156 -5.83 26.01 7.11
N LEU A 157 -4.79 25.31 6.60
CA LEU A 157 -4.52 25.29 5.17
C LEU A 157 -5.60 24.51 4.40
N THR A 158 -5.99 25.04 3.27
CA THR A 158 -6.85 24.33 2.32
C THR A 158 -6.08 23.27 1.55
N GLU A 159 -6.74 22.26 1.04
CA GLU A 159 -6.13 21.23 0.20
C GLU A 159 -5.36 21.82 -0.99
N LYS A 160 -5.94 22.86 -1.63
CA LYS A 160 -5.27 23.58 -2.72
C LYS A 160 -3.93 24.16 -2.27
N GLN A 161 -3.87 24.80 -1.10
CA GLN A 161 -2.65 25.37 -0.56
C GLN A 161 -1.63 24.31 -0.18
N ILE A 162 -2.07 23.16 0.31
CA ILE A 162 -1.19 22.03 0.60
C ILE A 162 -0.62 21.44 -0.71
N LEU A 163 -1.44 21.29 -1.75
CA LEU A 163 -0.96 20.84 -3.07
C LEU A 163 0.04 21.80 -3.69
N GLU A 164 -0.16 23.12 -3.54
CA GLU A 164 0.81 24.13 -4.01
C GLU A 164 2.19 23.93 -3.35
N ARG A 165 2.23 23.58 -2.05
CA ARG A 165 3.47 23.28 -1.32
C ARG A 165 4.12 21.99 -1.78
N ILE A 166 3.33 20.95 -1.95
CA ILE A 166 3.81 19.68 -2.51
C ILE A 166 4.39 19.90 -3.91
N ASN A 167 3.71 20.69 -4.75
CA ASN A 167 4.15 20.96 -6.11
C ASN A 167 5.41 21.85 -6.16
N SER A 168 5.61 22.72 -5.17
CA SER A 168 6.86 23.51 -5.03
C SER A 168 8.03 22.70 -4.51
N GLY A 169 7.82 21.42 -4.18
CA GLY A 169 8.88 20.54 -3.66
C GLY A 169 9.18 20.72 -2.17
N MET A 170 8.22 21.28 -1.40
CA MET A 170 8.37 21.42 0.05
C MET A 170 8.78 20.09 0.69
N THR A 171 9.70 20.15 1.64
CA THR A 171 10.11 18.99 2.46
C THR A 171 9.34 18.95 3.76
N ASP A 172 9.31 17.79 4.44
CA ASP A 172 8.69 17.65 5.76
C ASP A 172 9.31 18.64 6.78
N ALA A 173 10.63 18.84 6.77
CA ALA A 173 11.29 19.81 7.63
C ALA A 173 10.84 21.27 7.36
N GLN A 174 10.55 21.61 6.10
CA GLN A 174 10.01 22.94 5.76
C GLN A 174 8.53 23.05 6.18
N ALA A 175 7.77 21.96 6.07
CA ALA A 175 6.41 21.90 6.56
C ALA A 175 6.35 22.08 8.08
N ASP A 176 7.20 21.38 8.83
CA ASP A 176 7.37 21.55 10.28
C ASP A 176 7.63 23.01 10.67
N HIS A 177 8.55 23.66 9.96
CA HIS A 177 8.85 25.08 10.22
C HIS A 177 7.63 25.98 9.95
N GLU A 178 6.94 25.79 8.83
CA GLU A 178 5.72 26.56 8.50
C GLU A 178 4.63 26.34 9.57
N ILE A 179 4.43 25.11 10.01
CA ILE A 179 3.46 24.75 11.04
C ILE A 179 3.80 25.48 12.34
N ALA A 180 5.05 25.42 12.79
CA ALA A 180 5.49 26.09 14.02
C ALA A 180 5.25 27.62 13.98
N VAL A 181 5.55 28.26 12.86
CA VAL A 181 5.29 29.70 12.66
C VAL A 181 3.81 30.01 12.74
N ARG A 182 2.94 29.21 12.11
CA ARG A 182 1.49 29.41 12.13
C ARG A 182 0.89 29.22 13.53
N GLU A 183 1.34 28.21 14.25
CA GLU A 183 0.90 27.92 15.63
C GLU A 183 1.32 29.07 16.56
N ALA A 184 2.53 29.58 16.48
CA ALA A 184 3.02 30.72 17.23
C ALA A 184 2.17 31.98 16.95
N THR A 185 1.85 32.25 15.70
CA THR A 185 1.03 33.39 15.28
C THR A 185 -0.39 33.27 15.84
N ARG A 186 -0.99 32.06 15.80
CA ARG A 186 -2.33 31.80 16.33
C ARG A 186 -2.39 32.00 17.86
N ASN A 187 -1.38 31.54 18.57
CA ASN A 187 -1.30 31.68 20.03
C ASN A 187 -1.15 33.15 20.46
N ASN A 188 -0.36 33.95 19.71
CA ASN A 188 -0.19 35.37 19.97
C ASN A 188 -1.46 36.19 19.67
N SER A 189 -2.25 35.78 18.69
CA SER A 189 -3.53 36.45 18.37
C SER A 189 -4.62 36.22 19.42
N GLY A 190 -4.57 35.09 20.13
CA GLY A 190 -5.52 34.75 21.19
C GLY A 190 -5.34 35.49 22.51
N THR A 191 -4.16 36.08 22.76
CA THR A 191 -3.86 36.76 24.03
C THR A 191 -4.16 38.26 24.03
N GLY A 192 -4.55 38.82 22.87
CA GLY A 192 -4.75 40.28 22.70
C GLY A 192 -6.07 40.84 23.21
N PHE A 193 -7.07 40.05 23.57
CA PHE A 193 -8.42 40.57 23.90
C PHE A 193 -8.81 40.58 25.39
N SER A 194 -7.91 40.31 26.32
CA SER A 194 -8.21 40.24 27.74
C SER A 194 -7.77 41.43 28.60
N ARG A 195 -7.34 42.57 28.01
CA ARG A 195 -6.87 43.71 28.82
C ARG A 195 -7.45 45.03 28.41
N VAL A 196 -8.78 45.19 28.43
CA VAL A 196 -9.39 46.50 28.64
C VAL A 196 -10.77 46.30 29.31
N ARG A 197 -10.81 45.98 30.59
CA ARG A 197 -11.96 46.33 31.42
C ARG A 197 -11.52 47.52 32.25
N GLY A 198 -11.99 48.69 31.79
CA GLY A 198 -11.74 49.98 32.42
C GLY A 198 -12.13 50.02 33.90
N ARG A 199 -11.21 50.46 34.70
CA ARG A 199 -11.49 51.03 36.02
C ARG A 199 -12.20 52.39 35.80
N LYS A 200 -13.48 52.49 36.17
CA LYS A 200 -14.15 53.78 36.37
C LYS A 200 -13.58 54.41 37.63
N PRO A 201 -13.12 55.67 37.59
CA PRO A 201 -12.83 56.45 38.83
C PRO A 201 -14.10 56.89 39.48
N ARG A 202 -14.15 56.81 40.82
CA ARG A 202 -15.14 57.49 41.69
C ARG A 202 -14.79 58.95 41.86
#